data_238373679bdbdc0e5b4039e34b0a4eb0
#
_entry.id   238373679bdbdc0e5b4039e34b0a4eb0
#
_cell.length_a   1.000
_cell.length_b   1.000
_cell.length_c   1.000
_cell.angle_alpha   90.00
_cell.angle_beta   90.00
_cell.angle_gamma   90.00
#
_symmetry.space_group_name_H-M   'P 1'
#
loop_
_entity.id
_entity.type
_entity.pdbx_description
1 polymer ?
#
loop_
_entity_poly.entity_id
_entity_poly.type
_entity_poly.pdbx_seq_one_letter_code
_entity_poly.pdbx_strand_id
1 'polypeptide(L)'
;MRGRRFFYSRFLVSKDINLWDMKRYWLFKSDVEDYPLSQFIKDKKTAWEGVRNYQARNFMMKDMQVGDEGIFYHSNAQPSAAVATLEVSALATPDKLQFEKKSDYYDEKATQEKPRWYCVNVCYLQSLKVPISLEAIRSEKDLQSMQLLQKGNRLSILPLTEKEYKKLLKLGGL
;
A
#
# COMPACT_ATOMS: atom_id res chain seq x y z
N MET A 1 -11.02 65.11 -22.52
CA MET A 1 -11.63 63.82 -22.35
C MET A 1 -10.53 62.79 -22.01
N ARG A 2 -10.47 62.28 -20.79
CA ARG A 2 -9.42 61.38 -20.30
C ARG A 2 -9.94 59.95 -20.36
N GLY A 3 -9.36 59.12 -21.24
CA GLY A 3 -9.65 57.71 -21.34
C GLY A 3 -9.09 56.92 -20.18
N ARG A 4 -9.93 56.22 -19.42
CA ARG A 4 -9.52 55.28 -18.37
C ARG A 4 -9.12 53.95 -19.03
N ARG A 5 -7.84 53.57 -18.89
CA ARG A 5 -7.37 52.20 -19.21
C ARG A 5 -7.81 51.27 -18.09
N PHE A 6 -8.64 50.32 -18.40
CA PHE A 6 -8.93 49.19 -17.51
C PHE A 6 -7.77 48.20 -17.57
N PHE A 7 -7.04 48.07 -16.45
CA PHE A 7 -6.10 46.98 -16.24
C PHE A 7 -6.88 45.74 -15.90
N TYR A 8 -6.93 44.76 -16.82
CA TYR A 8 -7.33 43.40 -16.52
C TYR A 8 -6.19 42.74 -15.73
N SER A 9 -6.35 42.66 -14.42
CA SER A 9 -5.53 41.83 -13.57
C SER A 9 -5.80 40.37 -13.94
N ARG A 10 -4.80 39.72 -14.55
CA ARG A 10 -4.80 38.26 -14.70
C ARG A 10 -4.71 37.66 -13.30
N PHE A 11 -5.82 37.22 -12.75
CA PHE A 11 -5.84 36.28 -11.65
C PHE A 11 -5.25 34.94 -12.19
N LEU A 12 -4.02 34.68 -11.79
CA LEU A 12 -3.44 33.36 -11.83
C LEU A 12 -4.29 32.49 -10.89
N VAL A 13 -5.17 31.68 -11.45
CA VAL A 13 -5.82 30.59 -10.74
C VAL A 13 -4.68 29.62 -10.39
N SER A 14 -4.23 29.65 -9.15
CA SER A 14 -3.43 28.58 -8.58
C SER A 14 -4.29 27.33 -8.73
N LYS A 15 -3.80 26.34 -9.47
CA LYS A 15 -4.37 24.98 -9.42
C LYS A 15 -4.14 24.52 -7.97
N ASP A 16 -5.16 24.64 -7.14
CA ASP A 16 -5.22 23.97 -5.86
C ASP A 16 -5.11 22.46 -6.18
N ILE A 17 -3.89 21.93 -6.08
CA ILE A 17 -3.66 20.51 -6.15
C ILE A 17 -4.35 19.94 -4.90
N ASN A 18 -5.49 19.32 -5.12
CA ASN A 18 -6.24 18.67 -4.06
C ASN A 18 -5.35 17.55 -3.51
N LEU A 19 -4.86 17.68 -2.29
CA LEU A 19 -3.99 16.69 -1.65
C LEU A 19 -4.59 15.28 -1.65
N TRP A 20 -5.90 15.18 -1.89
CA TRP A 20 -6.66 13.94 -2.02
C TRP A 20 -6.51 13.28 -3.40
N ASP A 21 -6.06 14.03 -4.43
CA ASP A 21 -5.83 13.51 -5.79
C ASP A 21 -4.42 12.95 -6.00
N MET A 22 -3.55 13.02 -4.99
CA MET A 22 -2.19 12.49 -5.10
C MET A 22 -2.19 10.98 -4.83
N LYS A 23 -1.87 10.20 -5.86
CA LYS A 23 -1.62 8.76 -5.75
C LYS A 23 -0.60 8.49 -4.64
N ARG A 24 -0.90 7.54 -3.76
CA ARG A 24 -0.02 7.09 -2.69
C ARG A 24 0.55 5.72 -3.02
N TYR A 25 1.63 5.40 -2.36
CA TYR A 25 2.36 4.16 -2.62
C TYR A 25 2.54 3.39 -1.32
N TRP A 26 2.42 2.07 -1.41
CA TRP A 26 2.40 1.19 -0.25
C TRP A 26 3.28 -0.03 -0.47
N LEU A 27 3.74 -0.64 0.60
CA LEU A 27 4.34 -1.96 0.59
C LEU A 27 3.47 -2.88 1.44
N PHE A 28 2.99 -3.96 0.82
CA PHE A 28 2.13 -4.97 1.42
C PHE A 28 2.95 -6.23 1.67
N LYS A 29 3.09 -6.62 2.94
CA LYS A 29 3.85 -7.79 3.37
C LYS A 29 2.90 -8.94 3.66
N SER A 30 3.19 -10.10 3.08
CA SER A 30 2.58 -11.37 3.45
C SER A 30 3.64 -12.43 3.65
N ASP A 31 3.35 -13.41 4.50
CA ASP A 31 4.13 -14.64 4.54
C ASP A 31 3.94 -15.38 3.21
N VAL A 32 5.02 -15.96 2.68
CA VAL A 32 4.97 -16.71 1.44
C VAL A 32 4.15 -17.99 1.58
N GLU A 33 4.10 -18.56 2.78
CA GLU A 33 3.31 -19.76 3.06
C GLU A 33 1.81 -19.44 3.18
N ASP A 34 1.46 -18.26 3.69
CA ASP A 34 0.06 -17.83 3.83
C ASP A 34 -0.54 -17.41 2.49
N TYR A 35 0.20 -16.59 1.71
CA TYR A 35 -0.29 -16.08 0.43
C TYR A 35 0.84 -15.93 -0.59
N PRO A 36 1.17 -17.02 -1.33
CA PRO A 36 2.24 -16.98 -2.33
C PRO A 36 1.86 -16.19 -3.58
N LEU A 37 2.87 -15.64 -4.27
CA LEU A 37 2.69 -14.89 -5.52
C LEU A 37 1.87 -15.66 -6.57
N SER A 38 2.08 -16.97 -6.68
CA SER A 38 1.32 -17.83 -7.62
C SER A 38 -0.19 -17.81 -7.34
N GLN A 39 -0.57 -17.74 -6.06
CA GLN A 39 -1.98 -17.62 -5.68
C GLN A 39 -2.51 -16.21 -6.04
N PHE A 40 -1.75 -15.14 -5.77
CA PHE A 40 -2.16 -13.78 -6.13
C PHE A 40 -2.34 -13.60 -7.64
N ILE A 41 -1.45 -14.19 -8.46
CA ILE A 41 -1.58 -14.20 -9.93
C ILE A 41 -2.86 -14.91 -10.37
N LYS A 42 -3.21 -16.04 -9.73
CA LYS A 42 -4.42 -16.81 -10.03
C LYS A 42 -5.69 -16.07 -9.64
N ASP A 43 -5.71 -15.50 -8.44
CA ASP A 43 -6.87 -14.80 -7.89
C ASP A 43 -7.11 -13.45 -8.58
N LYS A 44 -6.05 -12.80 -9.09
CA LYS A 44 -6.04 -11.46 -9.70
C LYS A 44 -6.51 -10.35 -8.79
N LYS A 45 -7.38 -10.63 -7.84
CA LYS A 45 -7.93 -9.71 -6.85
C LYS A 45 -8.20 -10.43 -5.56
N THR A 46 -7.87 -9.78 -4.43
CA THR A 46 -8.11 -10.33 -3.09
C THR A 46 -8.45 -9.23 -2.09
N ALA A 47 -9.19 -9.59 -1.03
CA ALA A 47 -9.28 -8.78 0.16
C ALA A 47 -8.00 -8.98 0.99
N TRP A 48 -7.35 -7.89 1.42
CA TRP A 48 -6.14 -7.95 2.24
C TRP A 48 -6.50 -8.12 3.72
N GLU A 49 -7.02 -9.29 4.04
CA GLU A 49 -7.54 -9.66 5.36
C GLU A 49 -6.44 -10.03 6.36
N GLY A 50 -6.81 -10.26 7.62
CA GLY A 50 -5.88 -10.75 8.65
C GLY A 50 -4.97 -9.70 9.28
N VAL A 51 -5.09 -8.43 8.92
CA VAL A 51 -4.28 -7.37 9.51
C VAL A 51 -4.75 -7.07 10.94
N ARG A 52 -3.88 -7.34 11.94
CA ARG A 52 -4.18 -7.17 13.38
C ARG A 52 -3.23 -6.16 14.04
N ASN A 53 -2.86 -5.12 13.30
CA ASN A 53 -2.12 -3.97 13.78
C ASN A 53 -2.93 -2.70 13.55
N TYR A 54 -3.13 -1.89 14.58
CA TYR A 54 -3.96 -0.68 14.50
C TYR A 54 -3.41 0.37 13.54
N GLN A 55 -2.10 0.50 13.42
CA GLN A 55 -1.50 1.45 12.51
C GLN A 55 -1.72 1.04 11.05
N ALA A 56 -1.46 -0.23 10.70
CA ALA A 56 -1.72 -0.77 9.36
C ALA A 56 -3.21 -0.69 9.00
N ARG A 57 -4.11 -1.03 9.95
CA ARG A 57 -5.55 -0.83 9.79
C ARG A 57 -5.91 0.63 9.49
N ASN A 58 -5.32 1.57 10.23
CA ASN A 58 -5.60 3.00 10.05
C ASN A 58 -5.14 3.49 8.68
N PHE A 59 -4.02 3.00 8.15
CA PHE A 59 -3.61 3.28 6.78
C PHE A 59 -4.69 2.85 5.79
N MET A 60 -5.19 1.62 5.91
CA MET A 60 -6.26 1.12 5.03
C MET A 60 -7.54 1.93 5.13
N MET A 61 -7.96 2.32 6.35
CA MET A 61 -9.23 3.03 6.57
C MET A 61 -9.20 4.51 6.22
N LYS A 62 -8.07 5.17 6.41
CA LYS A 62 -8.00 6.65 6.42
C LYS A 62 -7.14 7.21 5.30
N ASP A 63 -6.13 6.47 4.89
CA ASP A 63 -5.09 7.00 4.04
C ASP A 63 -5.11 6.39 2.64
N MET A 64 -5.50 5.12 2.49
CA MET A 64 -5.57 4.45 1.19
C MET A 64 -6.77 4.89 0.37
N GLN A 65 -6.54 5.02 -0.94
CA GLN A 65 -7.55 5.33 -1.94
C GLN A 65 -7.53 4.31 -3.07
N VAL A 66 -8.65 4.19 -3.77
CA VAL A 66 -8.71 3.38 -5.00
C VAL A 66 -7.76 4.00 -6.03
N GLY A 67 -6.93 3.15 -6.65
CA GLY A 67 -5.89 3.57 -7.59
C GLY A 67 -4.52 3.80 -6.95
N ASP A 68 -4.40 3.74 -5.59
CA ASP A 68 -3.09 3.69 -4.95
C ASP A 68 -2.35 2.43 -5.37
N GLU A 69 -1.05 2.56 -5.64
CA GLU A 69 -0.23 1.42 -6.05
C GLU A 69 0.63 0.89 -4.90
N GLY A 70 1.05 -0.36 -5.02
CA GLY A 70 1.88 -0.97 -4.00
C GLY A 70 2.83 -2.03 -4.52
N ILE A 71 3.78 -2.36 -3.66
CA ILE A 71 4.72 -3.48 -3.82
C ILE A 71 4.24 -4.65 -2.97
N PHE A 72 4.08 -5.81 -3.58
CA PHE A 72 3.86 -7.07 -2.88
C PHE A 72 5.19 -7.65 -2.44
N TYR A 73 5.33 -7.87 -1.14
CA TYR A 73 6.57 -8.31 -0.50
C TYR A 73 6.35 -9.59 0.29
N HIS A 74 7.12 -10.64 -0.01
CA HIS A 74 7.17 -11.87 0.76
C HIS A 74 8.09 -11.71 1.97
N SER A 75 7.50 -11.68 3.17
CA SER A 75 8.21 -11.86 4.44
C SER A 75 8.37 -13.35 4.74
N ASN A 76 9.30 -13.69 5.66
CA ASN A 76 9.61 -15.06 6.07
C ASN A 76 10.02 -16.00 4.92
N ALA A 77 10.30 -15.48 3.74
CA ALA A 77 10.89 -16.22 2.62
C ALA A 77 12.42 -16.21 2.70
N GLN A 78 13.06 -17.14 2.01
CA GLN A 78 14.53 -17.19 1.88
C GLN A 78 14.94 -17.09 0.40
N PRO A 79 15.35 -15.89 -0.04
CA PRO A 79 15.36 -14.62 0.69
C PRO A 79 13.98 -13.97 0.74
N SER A 80 13.70 -13.17 1.80
CA SER A 80 12.55 -12.24 1.78
C SER A 80 12.73 -11.22 0.66
N ALA A 81 11.68 -10.97 -0.15
CA ALA A 81 11.81 -10.17 -1.37
C ALA A 81 10.51 -9.45 -1.77
N ALA A 82 10.66 -8.31 -2.45
CA ALA A 82 9.60 -7.73 -3.27
C ALA A 82 9.45 -8.55 -4.55
N VAL A 83 8.21 -8.89 -4.95
CA VAL A 83 7.96 -9.87 -6.01
C VAL A 83 6.97 -9.40 -7.08
N ALA A 84 6.08 -8.46 -6.75
CA ALA A 84 5.07 -7.96 -7.69
C ALA A 84 4.63 -6.54 -7.35
N THR A 85 3.85 -5.95 -8.25
CA THR A 85 3.09 -4.73 -8.02
C THR A 85 1.60 -5.05 -7.90
N LEU A 86 0.90 -4.19 -7.19
CA LEU A 86 -0.53 -4.28 -6.97
C LEU A 86 -1.17 -2.88 -6.96
N GLU A 87 -2.49 -2.83 -7.02
CA GLU A 87 -3.27 -1.60 -6.89
C GLU A 87 -4.41 -1.80 -5.90
N VAL A 88 -4.70 -0.79 -5.10
CA VAL A 88 -5.91 -0.76 -4.25
C VAL A 88 -7.13 -0.61 -5.14
N SER A 89 -7.99 -1.63 -5.17
CA SER A 89 -9.14 -1.70 -6.08
C SER A 89 -10.49 -1.41 -5.42
N ALA A 90 -10.54 -1.36 -4.08
CA ALA A 90 -11.71 -0.92 -3.32
C ALA A 90 -11.29 -0.39 -1.94
N LEU A 91 -12.06 0.56 -1.44
CA LEU A 91 -11.88 1.13 -0.10
C LEU A 91 -12.05 0.09 1.01
N ALA A 92 -11.59 0.45 2.19
CA ALA A 92 -11.64 -0.43 3.36
C ALA A 92 -13.07 -0.81 3.75
N THR A 93 -13.27 -2.11 3.95
CA THR A 93 -14.49 -2.71 4.51
C THR A 93 -14.15 -3.51 5.76
N PRO A 94 -15.12 -3.82 6.63
CA PRO A 94 -14.86 -4.70 7.76
C PRO A 94 -14.27 -6.04 7.32
N ASP A 95 -13.14 -6.42 7.93
CA ASP A 95 -12.51 -7.71 7.74
C ASP A 95 -13.38 -8.81 8.35
N LYS A 96 -13.84 -9.77 7.54
CA LYS A 96 -14.78 -10.82 7.97
C LYS A 96 -14.20 -11.78 8.99
N LEU A 97 -12.87 -12.02 8.90
CA LEU A 97 -12.17 -12.96 9.78
C LEU A 97 -12.28 -12.60 11.26
N GLN A 98 -12.50 -11.32 11.59
CA GLN A 98 -12.68 -10.88 12.97
C GLN A 98 -13.93 -11.46 13.64
N PHE A 99 -14.92 -11.91 12.88
CA PHE A 99 -16.18 -12.47 13.38
C PHE A 99 -16.20 -14.01 13.37
N GLU A 100 -15.21 -14.64 12.74
CA GLU A 100 -15.14 -16.08 12.57
C GLU A 100 -14.40 -16.74 13.74
N LYS A 101 -15.13 -17.34 14.68
CA LYS A 101 -14.56 -17.95 15.90
C LYS A 101 -13.46 -19.00 15.66
N LYS A 102 -13.42 -19.59 14.47
CA LYS A 102 -12.39 -20.58 14.08
C LYS A 102 -11.16 -19.98 13.40
N SER A 103 -11.20 -18.69 13.10
CA SER A 103 -10.09 -17.96 12.49
C SER A 103 -9.06 -17.57 13.54
N ASP A 104 -7.77 -17.67 13.21
CA ASP A 104 -6.67 -17.13 14.01
C ASP A 104 -6.75 -15.61 14.15
N TYR A 105 -7.57 -14.97 13.32
CA TYR A 105 -7.83 -13.54 13.30
C TYR A 105 -9.13 -13.13 14.00
N TYR A 106 -9.76 -14.05 14.73
CA TYR A 106 -10.96 -13.76 15.52
C TYR A 106 -10.68 -12.73 16.61
N ASP A 107 -11.61 -11.78 16.78
CA ASP A 107 -11.56 -10.79 17.86
C ASP A 107 -12.91 -10.78 18.62
N GLU A 108 -12.93 -11.30 19.83
CA GLU A 108 -14.13 -11.38 20.69
C GLU A 108 -14.76 -9.99 20.99
N LYS A 109 -13.95 -8.91 20.85
CA LYS A 109 -14.41 -7.52 21.09
C LYS A 109 -14.96 -6.86 19.82
N ALA A 110 -14.94 -7.53 18.69
CA ALA A 110 -15.50 -7.04 17.44
C ALA A 110 -16.93 -7.55 17.27
N THR A 111 -17.86 -6.65 16.91
CA THR A 111 -19.24 -7.01 16.54
C THR A 111 -19.57 -6.47 15.17
N GLN A 112 -20.63 -6.95 14.54
CA GLN A 112 -21.09 -6.47 13.23
C GLN A 112 -21.42 -4.96 13.28
N GLU A 113 -21.96 -4.47 14.40
CA GLU A 113 -22.29 -3.06 14.61
C GLU A 113 -21.06 -2.22 14.96
N LYS A 114 -20.02 -2.86 15.50
CA LYS A 114 -18.77 -2.23 15.92
C LYS A 114 -17.55 -3.03 15.45
N PRO A 115 -17.30 -3.09 14.13
CA PRO A 115 -16.10 -3.77 13.61
C PRO A 115 -14.83 -3.03 14.05
N ARG A 116 -13.80 -3.78 14.38
CA ARG A 116 -12.50 -3.25 14.83
C ARG A 116 -11.43 -3.32 13.76
N TRP A 117 -11.55 -4.30 12.87
CA TRP A 117 -10.57 -4.60 11.84
C TRP A 117 -11.18 -4.39 10.45
N TYR A 118 -10.37 -3.87 9.57
CA TYR A 118 -10.77 -3.50 8.20
C TYR A 118 -9.72 -3.98 7.23
N CYS A 119 -10.11 -4.26 6.02
CA CYS A 119 -9.26 -4.65 4.91
C CYS A 119 -9.64 -3.90 3.63
N VAL A 120 -8.66 -3.60 2.79
CA VAL A 120 -8.87 -3.10 1.43
C VAL A 120 -8.87 -4.26 0.45
N ASN A 121 -9.46 -4.07 -0.73
CA ASN A 121 -9.23 -5.00 -1.83
C ASN A 121 -8.06 -4.51 -2.68
N VAL A 122 -7.22 -5.46 -3.11
CA VAL A 122 -6.09 -5.20 -3.98
C VAL A 122 -6.16 -6.06 -5.24
N CYS A 123 -5.72 -5.49 -6.37
CA CYS A 123 -5.56 -6.20 -7.63
C CYS A 123 -4.08 -6.45 -7.92
N TYR A 124 -3.77 -7.64 -8.38
CA TYR A 124 -2.47 -7.92 -8.99
C TYR A 124 -2.32 -7.11 -10.29
N LEU A 125 -1.18 -6.44 -10.45
CA LEU A 125 -0.85 -5.73 -11.69
C LEU A 125 0.15 -6.54 -12.52
N GLN A 126 1.35 -6.76 -11.98
CA GLN A 126 2.40 -7.51 -12.68
C GLN A 126 3.49 -7.99 -11.71
N SER A 127 4.15 -9.10 -12.07
CA SER A 127 5.34 -9.55 -11.37
C SER A 127 6.55 -8.69 -11.73
N LEU A 128 7.45 -8.52 -10.77
CA LEU A 128 8.78 -7.98 -11.06
C LEU A 128 9.54 -8.99 -11.93
N LYS A 129 10.30 -8.52 -12.91
CA LYS A 129 11.16 -9.39 -13.74
C LYS A 129 12.25 -10.03 -12.90
N VAL A 130 12.73 -9.30 -11.89
CA VAL A 130 13.71 -9.76 -10.92
C VAL A 130 13.18 -9.49 -9.52
N PRO A 131 12.95 -10.51 -8.68
CA PRO A 131 12.63 -10.31 -7.27
C PRO A 131 13.73 -9.51 -6.57
N ILE A 132 13.35 -8.54 -5.75
CA ILE A 132 14.30 -7.66 -5.06
C ILE A 132 14.43 -8.13 -3.62
N SER A 133 15.54 -8.77 -3.28
CA SER A 133 15.77 -9.26 -1.92
C SER A 133 15.90 -8.11 -0.91
N LEU A 134 15.63 -8.40 0.36
CA LEU A 134 15.84 -7.45 1.45
C LEU A 134 17.29 -6.93 1.51
N GLU A 135 18.25 -7.79 1.18
CA GLU A 135 19.66 -7.42 1.12
C GLU A 135 19.92 -6.42 -0.02
N ALA A 136 19.37 -6.68 -1.21
CA ALA A 136 19.45 -5.74 -2.32
C ALA A 136 18.82 -4.37 -1.97
N ILE A 137 17.67 -4.36 -1.29
CA ILE A 137 17.05 -3.11 -0.80
C ILE A 137 17.96 -2.40 0.19
N ARG A 138 18.60 -3.13 1.11
CA ARG A 138 19.55 -2.56 2.09
C ARG A 138 20.80 -1.98 1.46
N SER A 139 21.28 -2.50 0.35
CA SER A 139 22.47 -1.99 -0.33
C SER A 139 22.21 -0.73 -1.15
N GLU A 140 20.94 -0.41 -1.43
CA GLU A 140 20.57 0.76 -2.23
C GLU A 140 20.53 2.04 -1.39
N LYS A 141 21.39 3.01 -1.73
CA LYS A 141 21.50 4.29 -1.01
C LYS A 141 20.18 5.07 -0.96
N ASP A 142 19.42 5.04 -2.05
CA ASP A 142 18.15 5.76 -2.17
C ASP A 142 17.02 5.14 -1.34
N LEU A 143 17.18 3.94 -0.82
CA LEU A 143 16.17 3.20 -0.06
C LEU A 143 16.47 3.11 1.45
N GLN A 144 17.55 3.73 1.93
CA GLN A 144 17.97 3.65 3.33
C GLN A 144 16.95 4.22 4.32
N SER A 145 16.10 5.14 3.88
CA SER A 145 15.02 5.74 4.68
C SER A 145 13.76 4.88 4.77
N MET A 146 13.65 3.81 3.97
CA MET A 146 12.46 2.97 3.95
C MET A 146 12.11 2.42 5.34
N GLN A 147 10.84 2.51 5.71
CA GLN A 147 10.36 1.94 6.97
C GLN A 147 10.57 0.42 7.06
N LEU A 148 10.62 -0.28 5.92
CA LEU A 148 10.94 -1.70 5.84
C LEU A 148 12.27 -2.05 6.51
N LEU A 149 13.25 -1.16 6.42
CA LEU A 149 14.61 -1.36 6.94
C LEU A 149 14.77 -0.99 8.41
N GLN A 150 13.78 -0.35 9.01
CA GLN A 150 13.84 0.08 10.40
C GLN A 150 13.81 -1.12 11.35
N LYS A 151 14.74 -1.14 12.31
CA LYS A 151 14.83 -2.19 13.32
C LYS A 151 13.53 -2.26 14.13
N GLY A 152 12.99 -3.46 14.28
CA GLY A 152 11.77 -3.70 15.06
C GLY A 152 10.47 -3.37 14.34
N ASN A 153 10.50 -2.98 13.08
CA ASN A 153 9.29 -2.78 12.29
C ASN A 153 8.56 -4.10 12.03
N ARG A 154 7.35 -4.23 12.59
CA ARG A 154 6.47 -5.41 12.44
C ARG A 154 5.20 -5.11 11.64
N LEU A 155 5.11 -3.94 11.00
CA LEU A 155 3.96 -3.60 10.20
C LEU A 155 3.87 -4.48 8.95
N SER A 156 2.67 -4.99 8.66
CA SER A 156 2.37 -5.71 7.43
C SER A 156 2.09 -4.78 6.25
N ILE A 157 1.78 -3.53 6.51
CA ILE A 157 1.56 -2.49 5.50
C ILE A 157 2.40 -1.27 5.87
N LEU A 158 3.16 -0.76 4.90
CA LEU A 158 4.07 0.37 5.07
C LEU A 158 3.84 1.41 3.99
N PRO A 159 3.82 2.71 4.31
CA PRO A 159 3.84 3.74 3.28
C PRO A 159 5.20 3.74 2.55
N LEU A 160 5.15 4.05 1.28
CA LEU A 160 6.30 4.32 0.44
C LEU A 160 6.21 5.75 -0.09
N THR A 161 7.35 6.41 -0.20
CA THR A 161 7.44 7.62 -1.02
C THR A 161 7.40 7.24 -2.50
N GLU A 162 6.97 8.16 -3.36
CA GLU A 162 7.00 7.95 -4.81
C GLU A 162 8.41 7.60 -5.31
N LYS A 163 9.44 8.23 -4.72
CA LYS A 163 10.85 7.96 -5.05
C LYS A 163 11.23 6.51 -4.72
N GLU A 164 10.86 6.02 -3.55
CA GLU A 164 11.11 4.63 -3.13
C GLU A 164 10.36 3.64 -4.04
N TYR A 165 9.09 3.90 -4.33
CA TYR A 165 8.30 3.06 -5.23
C TYR A 165 8.92 2.96 -6.62
N LYS A 166 9.23 4.10 -7.27
CA LYS A 166 9.89 4.13 -8.59
C LYS A 166 11.25 3.45 -8.60
N LYS A 167 12.03 3.60 -7.52
CA LYS A 167 13.32 2.92 -7.39
C LYS A 167 13.15 1.40 -7.33
N LEU A 168 12.16 0.91 -6.58
CA LEU A 168 11.84 -0.52 -6.53
C LEU A 168 11.38 -1.05 -7.89
N LEU A 169 10.53 -0.33 -8.63
CA LEU A 169 10.17 -0.72 -9.99
C LEU A 169 11.39 -0.89 -10.89
N LYS A 170 12.28 0.11 -10.90
CA LYS A 170 13.51 0.07 -11.69
C LYS A 170 14.41 -1.12 -11.33
N LEU A 171 14.57 -1.42 -10.03
CA LEU A 171 15.35 -2.57 -9.57
C LEU A 171 14.69 -3.91 -9.97
N GLY A 172 13.37 -3.96 -9.97
CA GLY A 172 12.57 -5.10 -10.40
C GLY A 172 12.47 -5.27 -11.91
N GLY A 173 13.05 -4.36 -12.70
CA GLY A 173 13.06 -4.41 -14.17
C GLY A 173 11.77 -3.86 -14.82
N LEU A 174 11.04 -2.99 -14.15
CA LEU A 174 9.84 -2.31 -14.64
C LEU A 174 10.07 -0.84 -14.91
#